data_ceb60b4ad428187cebe70a531806f095
#
_entry.id   ceb60b4ad428187cebe70a531806f095
#
_cell.length_a   1.000
_cell.length_b   1.000
_cell.length_c   1.000
_cell.angle_alpha   90.00
_cell.angle_beta   90.00
_cell.angle_gamma   90.00
#
_symmetry.space_group_name_H-M   'P 1'
#
loop_
_entity.id
_entity.type
_entity.pdbx_description
1 polymer ?
#
loop_
_entity_poly.entity_id
_entity_poly.type
_entity_poly.pdbx_seq_one_letter_code
_entity_poly.pdbx_strand_id
1 'polypeptide(L)'
;MKRVYKITLLFGITMLVASCHNNLAPNYQYFPNMYESIGYETYSESKAFKNGKEGQLPAVGTIKRGFEPYEYENSTDGYELAKANSKSPLDSLDRNSGEGQALFEIYCISCHGASGNGKGKLVEREKFLGVPSYKDRIITEGSIFHIVTYGINSMGSHANQVDAHERWLIADYVLKLKSKL
;
A
#
# COMPACT_ATOMS: atom_id res chain seq x y z
N MET A 1 60.06 -9.86 29.36
CA MET A 1 59.22 -10.64 28.46
C MET A 1 57.76 -10.68 28.94
N LYS A 2 57.41 -11.10 30.15
CA LYS A 2 55.99 -11.20 30.63
C LYS A 2 55.21 -9.86 30.62
N ARG A 3 55.86 -8.71 30.86
CA ARG A 3 55.18 -7.38 30.80
C ARG A 3 54.88 -6.96 29.37
N VAL A 4 55.78 -7.22 28.42
CA VAL A 4 55.55 -6.88 26.99
C VAL A 4 54.38 -7.69 26.44
N TYR A 5 54.33 -8.99 26.75
CA TYR A 5 53.20 -9.83 26.34
C TYR A 5 51.86 -9.36 26.87
N LYS A 6 51.79 -8.93 28.13
CA LYS A 6 50.57 -8.37 28.71
C LYS A 6 50.12 -7.06 28.02
N ILE A 7 51.08 -6.21 27.67
CA ILE A 7 50.79 -4.93 26.96
C ILE A 7 50.29 -5.20 25.54
N THR A 8 50.93 -6.13 24.80
CA THR A 8 50.47 -6.51 23.45
C THR A 8 49.10 -7.19 23.47
N LEU A 9 48.84 -8.04 24.46
CA LEU A 9 47.53 -8.65 24.63
C LEU A 9 46.45 -7.60 24.93
N LEU A 10 46.74 -6.67 25.85
CA LEU A 10 45.79 -5.59 26.19
C LEU A 10 45.52 -4.70 24.99
N PHE A 11 46.55 -4.36 24.20
CA PHE A 11 46.40 -3.57 22.97
C PHE A 11 45.58 -4.29 21.91
N GLY A 12 45.78 -5.61 21.75
CA GLY A 12 44.98 -6.43 20.83
C GLY A 12 43.50 -6.50 21.22
N ILE A 13 43.22 -6.64 22.53
CA ILE A 13 41.82 -6.64 23.02
C ILE A 13 41.18 -5.27 22.82
N THR A 14 41.92 -4.17 23.06
CA THR A 14 41.38 -2.80 22.85
C THR A 14 41.05 -2.54 21.37
N MET A 15 41.91 -3.02 20.46
CA MET A 15 41.63 -2.93 19.01
C MET A 15 40.40 -3.73 18.58
N LEU A 16 40.17 -4.90 19.16
CA LEU A 16 38.98 -5.71 18.86
C LEU A 16 37.66 -5.05 19.35
N VAL A 17 37.72 -4.42 20.52
CA VAL A 17 36.55 -3.73 21.09
C VAL A 17 36.24 -2.42 20.32
N ALA A 18 37.27 -1.72 19.82
CA ALA A 18 37.12 -0.51 19.03
C ALA A 18 36.59 -0.76 17.58
N SER A 19 36.57 -2.03 17.15
CA SER A 19 36.13 -2.43 15.80
C SER A 19 34.61 -2.46 15.63
N CYS A 20 33.84 -2.23 16.70
CA CYS A 20 32.37 -2.16 16.56
C CYS A 20 31.95 -0.92 15.75
N HIS A 21 31.47 -1.17 14.54
CA HIS A 21 30.93 -0.14 13.65
C HIS A 21 29.41 -0.22 13.60
N ASN A 22 28.75 0.94 13.64
CA ASN A 22 27.32 1.02 13.47
C ASN A 22 26.99 0.95 11.97
N ASN A 23 26.51 -0.20 11.50
CA ASN A 23 26.14 -0.41 10.10
C ASN A 23 24.93 0.42 9.64
N LEU A 24 24.22 1.07 10.58
CA LEU A 24 23.09 1.97 10.29
C LEU A 24 23.53 3.42 10.07
N ALA A 25 24.79 3.73 10.39
CA ALA A 25 25.36 5.05 10.15
C ALA A 25 26.35 4.99 8.98
N PRO A 26 26.32 5.96 8.06
CA PRO A 26 27.31 6.05 7.00
C PRO A 26 28.73 6.23 7.53
N ASN A 27 29.73 5.75 6.80
CA ASN A 27 31.14 5.96 7.13
C ASN A 27 31.53 7.43 6.97
N TYR A 28 32.53 7.88 7.75
CA TYR A 28 33.10 9.21 7.57
C TYR A 28 33.68 9.36 6.16
N GLN A 29 33.37 10.49 5.54
CA GLN A 29 33.87 10.86 4.23
C GLN A 29 34.68 12.14 4.31
N TYR A 30 35.68 12.25 3.45
CA TYR A 30 36.36 13.52 3.21
C TYR A 30 35.42 14.45 2.43
N PHE A 31 35.12 15.64 2.93
CA PHE A 31 34.08 16.53 2.43
C PHE A 31 32.65 15.92 2.45
N PRO A 32 32.06 15.75 3.60
CA PRO A 32 30.73 15.16 3.75
C PRO A 32 29.59 16.12 3.37
N ASN A 33 29.74 16.83 2.24
CA ASN A 33 28.70 17.72 1.74
C ASN A 33 27.43 16.92 1.47
N MET A 34 26.30 17.43 1.95
CA MET A 34 24.99 16.79 1.84
C MET A 34 24.91 15.38 2.50
N TYR A 35 25.78 15.13 3.46
CA TYR A 35 25.74 13.92 4.27
C TYR A 35 24.45 13.81 5.07
N GLU A 36 23.96 14.97 5.55
CA GLU A 36 22.65 15.14 6.11
C GLU A 36 21.85 16.10 5.22
N SER A 37 20.65 15.72 4.84
CA SER A 37 19.77 16.57 4.08
C SER A 37 19.38 17.79 4.89
N ILE A 38 19.52 19.01 4.33
CA ILE A 38 19.02 20.24 4.95
C ILE A 38 17.50 20.34 4.77
N GLY A 39 16.98 19.83 3.64
CA GLY A 39 15.55 19.71 3.40
C GLY A 39 14.94 18.57 4.21
N TYR A 40 13.71 18.74 4.63
CA TYR A 40 12.96 17.66 5.31
C TYR A 40 12.70 16.52 4.34
N GLU A 41 12.94 15.31 4.79
CA GLU A 41 12.49 14.11 4.08
C GLU A 41 11.02 13.85 4.39
N THR A 42 10.33 13.18 3.47
CA THR A 42 8.90 12.85 3.62
C THR A 42 8.65 12.14 4.95
N TYR A 43 7.69 12.66 5.72
CA TYR A 43 7.33 12.16 7.07
C TYR A 43 8.40 12.30 8.15
N SER A 44 9.47 13.09 7.90
CA SER A 44 10.50 13.35 8.90
C SER A 44 9.98 14.19 10.07
N GLU A 45 10.76 14.24 11.14
CA GLU A 45 10.51 15.17 12.23
C GLU A 45 10.75 16.60 11.77
N SER A 46 9.86 17.52 12.17
CA SER A 46 9.97 18.94 11.85
C SER A 46 9.71 19.81 13.07
N LYS A 47 10.62 20.73 13.32
CA LYS A 47 10.47 21.75 14.37
C LYS A 47 9.57 22.92 13.96
N ALA A 48 9.22 23.00 12.67
CA ALA A 48 8.37 24.08 12.15
C ALA A 48 6.90 23.92 12.54
N PHE A 49 6.45 22.70 12.85
CA PHE A 49 5.06 22.41 13.17
C PHE A 49 4.90 21.96 14.62
N LYS A 50 3.78 22.37 15.25
CA LYS A 50 3.47 22.05 16.64
C LYS A 50 3.38 20.54 16.94
N ASN A 51 3.00 19.73 15.95
CA ASN A 51 2.91 18.28 16.07
C ASN A 51 4.25 17.56 15.83
N GLY A 52 5.33 18.31 15.58
CA GLY A 52 6.66 17.77 15.38
C GLY A 52 6.86 16.96 14.09
N LYS A 53 5.91 17.02 13.14
CA LYS A 53 5.95 16.21 11.90
C LYS A 53 5.94 17.10 10.67
N GLU A 54 6.72 16.75 9.65
CA GLU A 54 6.71 17.43 8.37
C GLU A 54 5.39 17.15 7.62
N GLY A 55 4.94 15.88 7.60
CA GLY A 55 3.68 15.50 6.98
C GLY A 55 2.47 16.08 7.72
N GLN A 56 1.83 17.06 7.09
CA GLN A 56 0.66 17.73 7.64
C GLN A 56 -0.62 17.22 6.97
N LEU A 57 -1.71 17.19 7.72
CA LEU A 57 -3.03 17.00 7.14
C LEU A 57 -3.41 18.21 6.28
N PRO A 58 -4.15 18.01 5.19
CA PRO A 58 -4.70 19.12 4.42
C PRO A 58 -5.53 20.07 5.30
N ALA A 59 -5.59 21.33 4.92
CA ALA A 59 -6.40 22.30 5.63
C ALA A 59 -7.87 21.87 5.66
N VAL A 60 -8.54 22.14 6.79
CA VAL A 60 -9.97 21.80 6.94
C VAL A 60 -10.80 22.45 5.83
N GLY A 61 -11.69 21.68 5.21
CA GLY A 61 -12.54 22.13 4.12
C GLY A 61 -11.91 22.09 2.74
N THR A 62 -10.66 21.60 2.60
CA THR A 62 -10.05 21.38 1.29
C THR A 62 -10.53 20.10 0.65
N ILE A 63 -10.71 20.15 -0.67
CA ILE A 63 -11.05 18.99 -1.51
C ILE A 63 -9.82 18.67 -2.35
N LYS A 64 -9.37 17.41 -2.35
CA LYS A 64 -8.23 16.99 -3.16
C LYS A 64 -8.54 17.14 -4.65
N ARG A 65 -7.54 17.47 -5.46
CA ARG A 65 -7.68 17.50 -6.91
C ARG A 65 -8.04 16.10 -7.42
N GLY A 66 -8.99 15.99 -8.36
CA GLY A 66 -9.49 14.73 -8.90
C GLY A 66 -10.43 13.98 -7.94
N PHE A 67 -10.93 14.65 -6.89
CA PHE A 67 -11.98 14.07 -6.06
C PHE A 67 -13.30 14.02 -6.83
N GLU A 68 -13.86 12.83 -6.98
CA GLU A 68 -15.20 12.59 -7.50
C GLU A 68 -16.10 12.19 -6.35
N PRO A 69 -17.23 12.88 -6.14
CA PRO A 69 -18.22 12.49 -5.15
C PRO A 69 -18.74 11.08 -5.43
N TYR A 70 -18.90 10.29 -4.37
CA TYR A 70 -19.51 8.99 -4.45
C TYR A 70 -20.79 9.00 -3.60
N GLU A 71 -21.92 8.73 -4.21
CA GLU A 71 -23.26 8.94 -3.66
C GLU A 71 -23.69 7.93 -2.60
N TYR A 72 -23.00 6.78 -2.52
CA TYR A 72 -23.32 5.71 -1.56
C TYR A 72 -22.42 5.80 -0.34
N GLU A 73 -23.02 5.84 0.84
CA GLU A 73 -22.32 5.92 2.11
C GLU A 73 -21.57 4.62 2.45
N ASN A 74 -20.55 4.71 3.30
CA ASN A 74 -19.84 3.57 3.85
C ASN A 74 -20.69 2.86 4.93
N SER A 75 -21.73 2.17 4.49
CA SER A 75 -22.68 1.43 5.32
C SER A 75 -23.16 0.16 4.60
N THR A 76 -23.80 -0.74 5.34
CA THR A 76 -24.43 -1.94 4.74
C THR A 76 -25.50 -1.56 3.73
N ASP A 77 -26.32 -0.57 4.05
CA ASP A 77 -27.37 -0.08 3.16
C ASP A 77 -26.78 0.57 1.91
N GLY A 78 -25.71 1.39 2.08
CA GLY A 78 -24.98 1.97 0.96
C GLY A 78 -24.37 0.90 0.04
N TYR A 79 -23.83 -0.19 0.60
CA TYR A 79 -23.34 -1.32 -0.17
C TYR A 79 -24.44 -2.00 -0.99
N GLU A 80 -25.60 -2.31 -0.39
CA GLU A 80 -26.71 -2.97 -1.10
C GLU A 80 -27.32 -2.05 -2.17
N LEU A 81 -27.42 -0.74 -1.90
CA LEU A 81 -27.84 0.25 -2.90
C LEU A 81 -26.85 0.34 -4.06
N ALA A 82 -25.55 0.42 -3.77
CA ALA A 82 -24.50 0.43 -4.81
C ALA A 82 -24.52 -0.84 -5.64
N LYS A 83 -24.67 -1.99 -5.01
CA LYS A 83 -24.77 -3.30 -5.66
C LYS A 83 -25.96 -3.39 -6.62
N ALA A 84 -27.10 -2.80 -6.26
CA ALA A 84 -28.30 -2.83 -7.05
C ALA A 84 -28.28 -1.79 -8.20
N ASN A 85 -27.81 -0.59 -7.94
CA ASN A 85 -28.06 0.58 -8.80
C ASN A 85 -26.80 1.10 -9.49
N SER A 86 -25.62 0.98 -8.88
CA SER A 86 -24.41 1.61 -9.42
C SER A 86 -23.92 0.87 -10.67
N LYS A 87 -23.68 1.64 -11.73
CA LYS A 87 -23.24 1.15 -13.03
C LYS A 87 -21.93 1.78 -13.44
N SER A 88 -21.09 0.99 -14.08
CA SER A 88 -19.80 1.45 -14.57
C SER A 88 -19.99 2.45 -15.71
N PRO A 89 -19.32 3.61 -15.66
CA PRO A 89 -19.32 4.60 -16.73
C PRO A 89 -18.35 4.25 -17.87
N LEU A 90 -17.61 3.16 -17.77
CA LEU A 90 -16.57 2.77 -18.73
C LEU A 90 -17.14 2.50 -20.11
N ASP A 91 -16.49 3.04 -21.12
CA ASP A 91 -16.76 2.74 -22.51
C ASP A 91 -16.08 1.42 -22.98
N SER A 92 -16.20 1.12 -24.27
CA SER A 92 -15.63 -0.10 -24.84
C SER A 92 -14.10 -0.05 -24.97
N LEU A 93 -13.51 1.14 -25.09
CA LEU A 93 -12.06 1.32 -25.18
C LEU A 93 -11.44 1.08 -23.81
N ASP A 94 -11.99 1.68 -22.78
CA ASP A 94 -11.59 1.49 -21.39
C ASP A 94 -11.61 0.00 -20.99
N ARG A 95 -12.73 -0.68 -21.27
CA ARG A 95 -12.90 -2.10 -20.95
C ARG A 95 -11.90 -3.01 -21.67
N ASN A 96 -11.33 -2.59 -22.78
CA ASN A 96 -10.35 -3.35 -23.57
C ASN A 96 -8.91 -2.84 -23.44
N SER A 97 -8.66 -1.81 -22.64
CA SER A 97 -7.33 -1.20 -22.47
C SER A 97 -6.27 -2.15 -21.86
N GLY A 98 -6.71 -3.18 -21.11
CA GLY A 98 -5.81 -4.04 -20.33
C GLY A 98 -5.38 -3.42 -18.99
N GLU A 99 -5.68 -2.17 -18.75
CA GLU A 99 -5.29 -1.43 -17.55
C GLU A 99 -5.92 -2.01 -16.28
N GLY A 100 -7.19 -2.41 -16.32
CA GLY A 100 -7.86 -3.08 -15.22
C GLY A 100 -7.16 -4.36 -14.78
N GLN A 101 -6.57 -5.12 -15.71
CA GLN A 101 -5.74 -6.27 -15.39
C GLN A 101 -4.45 -5.85 -14.70
N ALA A 102 -3.75 -4.86 -15.24
CA ALA A 102 -2.49 -4.38 -14.66
C ALA A 102 -2.69 -3.85 -13.24
N LEU A 103 -3.74 -3.07 -12.99
CA LEU A 103 -4.09 -2.58 -11.65
C LEU A 103 -4.43 -3.73 -10.69
N PHE A 104 -5.19 -4.73 -11.14
CA PHE A 104 -5.50 -5.91 -10.34
C PHE A 104 -4.22 -6.69 -9.96
N GLU A 105 -3.29 -6.83 -10.88
CA GLU A 105 -2.02 -7.51 -10.64
C GLU A 105 -1.14 -6.76 -9.63
N ILE A 106 -1.23 -5.43 -9.57
CA ILE A 106 -0.50 -4.62 -8.60
C ILE A 106 -1.13 -4.69 -7.21
N TYR A 107 -2.44 -4.47 -7.11
CA TYR A 107 -3.09 -4.20 -5.82
C TYR A 107 -3.86 -5.40 -5.24
N CYS A 108 -4.35 -6.33 -6.06
CA CYS A 108 -5.36 -7.31 -5.66
C CYS A 108 -4.88 -8.75 -5.68
N ILE A 109 -3.98 -9.10 -6.60
CA ILE A 109 -3.53 -10.48 -6.85
C ILE A 109 -2.92 -11.16 -5.62
N SER A 110 -2.27 -10.39 -4.76
CA SER A 110 -1.58 -10.90 -3.57
C SER A 110 -2.50 -11.63 -2.60
N CYS A 111 -3.77 -11.22 -2.53
CA CYS A 111 -4.81 -11.86 -1.71
C CYS A 111 -5.78 -12.68 -2.56
N HIS A 112 -6.26 -12.14 -3.70
CA HIS A 112 -7.31 -12.77 -4.49
C HIS A 112 -6.82 -13.85 -5.47
N GLY A 113 -5.50 -13.92 -5.73
CA GLY A 113 -4.92 -14.83 -6.71
C GLY A 113 -5.14 -14.39 -8.16
N ALA A 114 -4.33 -14.88 -9.08
CA ALA A 114 -4.35 -14.49 -10.50
C ALA A 114 -5.69 -14.81 -11.21
N SER A 115 -6.37 -15.86 -10.77
CA SER A 115 -7.68 -16.26 -11.30
C SER A 115 -8.86 -15.72 -10.49
N GLY A 116 -8.64 -15.01 -9.37
CA GLY A 116 -9.71 -14.59 -8.49
C GLY A 116 -10.32 -15.71 -7.62
N ASN A 117 -9.58 -16.79 -7.43
CA ASN A 117 -10.00 -17.96 -6.64
C ASN A 117 -9.80 -17.80 -5.12
N GLY A 118 -9.32 -16.64 -4.66
CA GLY A 118 -9.05 -16.37 -3.25
C GLY A 118 -7.77 -17.02 -2.72
N LYS A 119 -6.90 -17.56 -3.59
CA LYS A 119 -5.65 -18.21 -3.22
C LYS A 119 -4.44 -17.39 -3.67
N GLY A 120 -4.40 -16.14 -3.25
CA GLY A 120 -3.23 -15.30 -3.47
C GLY A 120 -2.07 -15.67 -2.55
N LYS A 121 -0.90 -15.14 -2.84
CA LYS A 121 0.35 -15.47 -2.12
C LYS A 121 0.30 -15.24 -0.61
N LEU A 122 -0.43 -14.22 -0.18
CA LEU A 122 -0.60 -13.92 1.24
C LEU A 122 -1.55 -14.92 1.92
N VAL A 123 -2.54 -15.44 1.20
CA VAL A 123 -3.45 -16.48 1.69
C VAL A 123 -2.74 -17.83 1.77
N GLU A 124 -1.97 -18.20 0.75
CA GLU A 124 -1.16 -19.42 0.74
C GLU A 124 -0.13 -19.46 1.88
N ARG A 125 0.37 -18.29 2.29
CA ARG A 125 1.29 -18.14 3.42
C ARG A 125 0.59 -17.93 4.78
N GLU A 126 -0.72 -18.11 4.84
CA GLU A 126 -1.54 -17.96 6.05
C GLU A 126 -1.42 -16.58 6.72
N LYS A 127 -1.06 -15.53 5.94
CA LYS A 127 -1.01 -14.14 6.42
C LYS A 127 -2.37 -13.47 6.40
N PHE A 128 -3.25 -13.91 5.50
CA PHE A 128 -4.65 -13.53 5.43
C PHE A 128 -5.52 -14.76 5.30
N LEU A 129 -6.63 -14.78 6.04
CA LEU A 129 -7.58 -15.87 6.01
C LEU A 129 -8.93 -15.39 5.49
N GLY A 130 -9.70 -16.31 4.92
CA GLY A 130 -11.09 -16.04 4.55
C GLY A 130 -11.29 -15.19 3.30
N VAL A 131 -10.31 -15.08 2.42
CA VAL A 131 -10.48 -14.43 1.09
C VAL A 131 -11.32 -15.36 0.21
N PRO A 132 -12.57 -14.98 -0.15
CA PRO A 132 -13.43 -15.86 -0.91
C PRO A 132 -13.05 -15.90 -2.39
N SER A 133 -13.37 -17.03 -3.05
CA SER A 133 -13.37 -17.06 -4.51
C SER A 133 -14.49 -16.16 -5.06
N TYR A 134 -14.25 -15.48 -6.16
CA TYR A 134 -15.27 -14.70 -6.83
C TYR A 134 -16.42 -15.55 -7.36
N LYS A 135 -16.18 -16.84 -7.63
CA LYS A 135 -17.20 -17.81 -8.01
C LYS A 135 -18.33 -17.90 -6.97
N ASP A 136 -17.95 -17.91 -5.70
CA ASP A 136 -18.85 -18.17 -4.59
C ASP A 136 -19.62 -16.92 -4.13
N ARG A 137 -19.45 -15.80 -4.80
CA ARG A 137 -20.05 -14.52 -4.43
C ARG A 137 -20.96 -13.96 -5.51
N ILE A 138 -22.09 -13.43 -5.08
CA ILE A 138 -22.97 -12.63 -5.94
C ILE A 138 -22.46 -11.19 -5.92
N ILE A 139 -21.59 -10.86 -6.88
CA ILE A 139 -20.98 -9.55 -7.02
C ILE A 139 -21.44 -8.88 -8.31
N THR A 140 -21.59 -7.56 -8.26
CA THR A 140 -21.91 -6.68 -9.39
C THR A 140 -20.80 -5.63 -9.52
N GLU A 141 -20.77 -4.92 -10.65
CA GLU A 141 -19.79 -3.83 -10.84
C GLU A 141 -19.87 -2.78 -9.73
N GLY A 142 -21.09 -2.39 -9.32
CA GLY A 142 -21.29 -1.45 -8.22
C GLY A 142 -20.84 -1.98 -6.87
N SER A 143 -21.09 -3.26 -6.56
CA SER A 143 -20.63 -3.86 -5.30
C SER A 143 -19.11 -3.93 -5.22
N ILE A 144 -18.44 -4.24 -6.33
CA ILE A 144 -16.98 -4.28 -6.40
C ILE A 144 -16.40 -2.88 -6.22
N PHE A 145 -16.93 -1.89 -6.95
CA PHE A 145 -16.51 -0.50 -6.83
C PHE A 145 -16.65 0.02 -5.39
N HIS A 146 -17.78 -0.28 -4.74
CA HIS A 146 -18.04 0.11 -3.36
C HIS A 146 -17.01 -0.50 -2.39
N ILE A 147 -16.74 -1.80 -2.53
CA ILE A 147 -15.76 -2.51 -1.69
C ILE A 147 -14.35 -1.97 -1.92
N VAL A 148 -13.94 -1.74 -3.17
CA VAL A 148 -12.63 -1.16 -3.47
C VAL A 148 -12.51 0.26 -2.91
N THR A 149 -13.62 1.01 -2.87
CA THR A 149 -13.67 2.38 -2.33
C THR A 149 -13.55 2.39 -0.81
N TYR A 150 -14.29 1.59 -0.09
CA TYR A 150 -14.39 1.67 1.37
C TYR A 150 -13.69 0.55 2.12
N GLY A 151 -13.44 -0.57 1.45
CA GLY A 151 -13.01 -1.81 2.07
C GLY A 151 -14.18 -2.62 2.61
N ILE A 152 -13.89 -3.83 3.07
CA ILE A 152 -14.84 -4.72 3.77
C ILE A 152 -14.08 -5.68 4.67
N ASN A 153 -14.48 -5.84 5.91
CA ASN A 153 -13.83 -6.72 6.90
C ASN A 153 -12.31 -6.45 6.99
N SER A 154 -11.49 -7.42 6.62
CA SER A 154 -10.03 -7.29 6.60
C SER A 154 -9.45 -6.62 5.35
N MET A 155 -10.27 -6.42 4.31
CA MET A 155 -9.86 -5.71 3.11
C MET A 155 -9.96 -4.20 3.34
N GLY A 156 -8.82 -3.51 3.30
CA GLY A 156 -8.78 -2.04 3.44
C GLY A 156 -9.30 -1.30 2.20
N SER A 157 -9.60 -0.02 2.37
CA SER A 157 -9.91 0.90 1.27
C SER A 157 -8.71 1.07 0.34
N HIS A 158 -8.94 1.08 -0.96
CA HIS A 158 -7.95 1.38 -2.00
C HIS A 158 -8.16 2.77 -2.63
N ALA A 159 -9.07 3.57 -2.09
CA ALA A 159 -9.41 4.89 -2.65
C ALA A 159 -8.25 5.91 -2.64
N ASN A 160 -7.20 5.65 -1.86
CA ASN A 160 -5.99 6.49 -1.83
C ASN A 160 -4.90 6.02 -2.80
N GLN A 161 -4.99 4.79 -3.31
CA GLN A 161 -4.02 4.19 -4.23
C GLN A 161 -4.51 4.24 -5.68
N VAL A 162 -5.81 4.10 -5.89
CA VAL A 162 -6.46 4.07 -7.21
C VAL A 162 -7.59 5.09 -7.26
N ASP A 163 -7.68 5.82 -8.35
CA ASP A 163 -8.74 6.82 -8.55
C ASP A 163 -10.09 6.17 -8.89
N ALA A 164 -11.13 6.98 -9.11
CA ALA A 164 -12.48 6.46 -9.37
C ALA A 164 -12.56 5.70 -10.70
N HIS A 165 -11.91 6.20 -11.75
CA HIS A 165 -11.87 5.54 -13.05
C HIS A 165 -11.14 4.19 -12.97
N GLU A 166 -9.98 4.16 -12.35
CA GLU A 166 -9.19 2.95 -12.12
C GLU A 166 -9.96 1.89 -11.30
N ARG A 167 -10.74 2.32 -10.28
CA ARG A 167 -11.60 1.40 -9.52
C ARG A 167 -12.67 0.74 -10.40
N TRP A 168 -13.21 1.46 -11.37
CA TRP A 168 -14.15 0.88 -12.34
C TRP A 168 -13.46 -0.10 -13.30
N LEU A 169 -12.24 0.20 -13.75
CA LEU A 169 -11.43 -0.73 -14.54
C LEU A 169 -11.14 -2.04 -13.78
N ILE A 170 -10.80 -1.94 -12.51
CA ILE A 170 -10.62 -3.11 -11.63
C ILE A 170 -11.93 -3.89 -11.50
N ALA A 171 -13.07 -3.21 -11.30
CA ALA A 171 -14.37 -3.85 -11.16
C ALA A 171 -14.75 -4.65 -12.43
N ASP A 172 -14.54 -4.08 -13.61
CA ASP A 172 -14.74 -4.75 -14.89
C ASP A 172 -13.85 -5.99 -15.04
N TYR A 173 -12.57 -5.87 -14.70
CA TYR A 173 -11.65 -7.00 -14.77
C TYR A 173 -12.01 -8.12 -13.78
N VAL A 174 -12.43 -7.80 -12.56
CA VAL A 174 -12.91 -8.79 -11.58
C VAL A 174 -14.12 -9.55 -12.10
N LEU A 175 -15.06 -8.89 -12.77
CA LEU A 175 -16.19 -9.58 -13.42
C LEU A 175 -15.75 -10.48 -14.57
N LYS A 176 -14.75 -10.07 -15.36
CA LYS A 176 -14.12 -10.93 -16.37
C LYS A 176 -13.47 -12.16 -15.75
N LEU A 177 -12.76 -12.01 -14.62
CA LEU A 177 -12.20 -13.16 -13.90
C LEU A 177 -13.31 -14.08 -13.39
N LYS A 178 -14.36 -13.52 -12.78
CA LYS A 178 -15.50 -14.30 -12.28
C LYS A 178 -16.16 -15.12 -13.39
N SER A 179 -16.29 -14.58 -14.59
CA SER A 179 -16.92 -15.29 -15.72
C SER A 179 -16.12 -16.50 -16.22
N LYS A 180 -14.84 -16.60 -15.83
CA LYS A 180 -13.93 -17.69 -16.20
C LYS A 180 -13.84 -18.78 -15.13
N LEU A 181 -14.45 -18.58 -13.95
CA LEU A 181 -14.46 -19.52 -12.83
C LEU A 181 -15.73 -20.40 -12.81
#